data_5958975288f577f9304c6818daaeae07
#
_entry.id   5958975288f577f9304c6818daaeae07
#
_cell.length_a   1.000
_cell.length_b   1.000
_cell.length_c   1.000
_cell.angle_alpha   90.00
_cell.angle_beta   90.00
_cell.angle_gamma   90.00
#
_symmetry.space_group_name_H-M   'P 1'
#
loop_
_entity.id
_entity.type
_entity.pdbx_description
1 polymer ?
#
loop_
_entity_poly.entity_id
_entity_poly.type
_entity_poly.pdbx_seq_one_letter_code
_entity_poly.pdbx_strand_id
1 'polypeptide(L)'
;MKHLFTPLFCLLALGAWSQTDILDARTNYGVGQIVTVTGIVTSDGNLGIVRYLQDETAGIALYPGGDWAQNGWVDPQPGDELTMTAALSEYNGLLEVGPEDITDVTVLSSGNELPEPQTVSASELNESLEGELVFIESAVFTNGGTVITGNSTFSFNANGDDGIIYVRNDNELVGQVLPAGEVNLYGIVSQFTFDGFGGYQLLPRGNEDLVPTSAINLSAQVDQINITTTGFDLTWNTDVLGDSHVEYGLTTELGMEIVDDTQVLEHAIALSDLAPGTIYYARVISIAGEDST
;
A
#
# COMPACT_ATOMS: atom_id res chain seq x y z
N MET A 1 57.80 28.04 43.30
CA MET A 1 57.38 26.80 42.60
C MET A 1 55.88 26.95 42.24
N LYS A 2 55.58 27.21 40.97
CA LYS A 2 54.19 27.30 40.45
C LYS A 2 53.87 25.96 39.82
N HIS A 3 52.96 25.21 40.41
CA HIS A 3 52.41 23.97 39.84
C HIS A 3 51.43 24.31 38.75
N LEU A 4 51.75 23.96 37.51
CA LEU A 4 50.88 24.02 36.37
C LEU A 4 49.99 22.76 36.40
N PHE A 5 48.68 22.93 36.62
CA PHE A 5 47.70 21.86 36.44
C PHE A 5 47.27 21.85 34.98
N THR A 6 47.62 20.81 34.24
CA THR A 6 47.14 20.56 32.88
C THR A 6 45.84 19.72 33.02
N PRO A 7 44.67 20.17 32.55
CA PRO A 7 43.50 19.33 32.55
C PRO A 7 43.66 18.30 31.45
N LEU A 8 43.55 17.05 31.81
CA LEU A 8 43.44 15.90 30.88
C LEU A 8 42.00 15.94 30.32
N PHE A 9 41.85 16.41 29.08
CA PHE A 9 40.60 16.28 28.34
C PHE A 9 40.46 14.84 27.85
N CYS A 10 39.60 14.06 28.54
CA CYS A 10 39.19 12.73 28.05
C CYS A 10 38.21 12.95 26.88
N LEU A 11 38.68 12.81 25.64
CA LEU A 11 37.82 12.72 24.47
C LEU A 11 37.08 11.38 24.58
N LEU A 12 35.83 11.41 25.03
CA LEU A 12 34.88 10.34 24.76
C LEU A 12 34.61 10.36 23.26
N ALA A 13 35.21 9.47 22.51
CA ALA A 13 34.79 9.14 21.16
C ALA A 13 33.42 8.45 21.30
N LEU A 14 32.35 9.23 21.18
CA LEU A 14 31.05 8.70 20.81
C LEU A 14 31.25 8.08 19.42
N GLY A 15 31.27 6.76 19.35
CA GLY A 15 31.20 6.04 18.09
C GLY A 15 29.90 6.47 17.41
N ALA A 16 29.98 7.41 16.49
CA ALA A 16 28.90 7.63 15.54
C ALA A 16 28.85 6.35 14.69
N TRP A 17 27.84 5.56 14.89
CA TRP A 17 27.51 4.50 13.95
C TRP A 17 27.26 5.21 12.62
N SER A 18 28.04 4.90 11.61
CA SER A 18 27.82 5.44 10.28
C SER A 18 26.50 4.86 9.77
N GLN A 19 25.59 5.71 9.33
CA GLN A 19 24.43 5.29 8.57
C GLN A 19 24.90 4.44 7.41
N THR A 20 24.26 3.30 7.19
CA THR A 20 24.56 2.35 6.13
C THR A 20 23.46 2.50 5.07
N ASP A 21 23.84 2.75 3.83
CA ASP A 21 22.88 2.73 2.71
C ASP A 21 22.20 1.36 2.67
N ILE A 22 20.92 1.30 2.33
CA ILE A 22 20.17 0.05 2.33
C ILE A 22 20.79 -0.98 1.37
N LEU A 23 21.26 -0.56 0.19
CA LEU A 23 21.97 -1.44 -0.73
C LEU A 23 23.26 -2.01 -0.11
N ASP A 24 24.00 -1.21 0.63
CA ASP A 24 25.22 -1.66 1.32
C ASP A 24 24.85 -2.66 2.43
N ALA A 25 23.79 -2.40 3.20
CA ALA A 25 23.28 -3.33 4.20
C ALA A 25 22.88 -4.68 3.59
N ARG A 26 22.21 -4.68 2.44
CA ARG A 26 21.79 -5.89 1.73
C ARG A 26 22.94 -6.69 1.13
N THR A 27 24.01 -6.03 0.66
CA THR A 27 25.04 -6.68 -0.15
C THR A 27 26.33 -6.99 0.61
N ASN A 28 26.66 -6.20 1.62
CA ASN A 28 27.95 -6.27 2.31
C ASN A 28 27.86 -6.72 3.77
N TYR A 29 26.62 -6.86 4.30
CA TYR A 29 26.38 -7.36 5.65
C TYR A 29 25.66 -8.71 5.59
N GLY A 30 25.95 -9.58 6.54
CA GLY A 30 25.31 -10.89 6.66
C GLY A 30 24.26 -10.89 7.77
N VAL A 31 23.37 -11.89 7.74
CA VAL A 31 22.42 -12.17 8.81
C VAL A 31 23.13 -12.22 10.18
N GLY A 32 22.58 -11.55 11.18
CA GLY A 32 23.13 -11.38 12.52
C GLY A 32 24.08 -10.19 12.68
N GLN A 33 24.45 -9.49 11.61
CA GLN A 33 25.23 -8.25 11.71
C GLN A 33 24.33 -7.06 11.97
N ILE A 34 24.78 -6.16 12.84
CA ILE A 34 24.02 -4.94 13.18
C ILE A 34 24.25 -3.89 12.10
N VAL A 35 23.17 -3.34 11.61
CA VAL A 35 23.16 -2.21 10.65
C VAL A 35 22.34 -1.06 11.20
N THR A 36 22.62 0.15 10.72
CA THR A 36 21.77 1.33 10.93
C THR A 36 21.31 1.83 9.57
N VAL A 37 20.05 1.64 9.25
CA VAL A 37 19.44 2.08 7.99
C VAL A 37 18.53 3.26 8.21
N THR A 38 18.42 4.13 7.21
CA THR A 38 17.50 5.27 7.21
C THR A 38 16.87 5.39 5.83
N GLY A 39 15.58 5.70 5.77
CA GLY A 39 14.85 5.88 4.52
C GLY A 39 13.42 6.34 4.77
N ILE A 40 12.62 6.34 3.71
CA ILE A 40 11.19 6.65 3.77
C ILE A 40 10.41 5.35 3.93
N VAL A 41 9.51 5.33 4.90
CA VAL A 41 8.56 4.23 5.09
C VAL A 41 7.53 4.25 3.95
N THR A 42 7.36 3.12 3.28
CA THR A 42 6.50 2.99 2.08
C THR A 42 5.22 2.20 2.34
N SER A 43 5.05 1.62 3.54
CA SER A 43 3.90 0.78 3.90
C SER A 43 3.37 1.06 5.31
N ASP A 44 2.14 0.63 5.56
CA ASP A 44 1.44 0.72 6.84
C ASP A 44 0.98 -0.65 7.36
N GLY A 45 -0.04 -0.65 8.23
CA GLY A 45 -0.66 -1.83 8.82
C GLY A 45 -1.37 -2.75 7.84
N ASN A 46 -1.71 -2.29 6.63
CA ASN A 46 -2.30 -3.12 5.58
C ASN A 46 -1.38 -4.28 5.17
N LEU A 47 -0.06 -4.13 5.37
CA LEU A 47 0.91 -5.21 5.18
C LEU A 47 1.25 -5.97 6.47
N GLY A 48 0.42 -5.86 7.52
CA GLY A 48 0.62 -6.48 8.82
C GLY A 48 1.59 -5.69 9.69
N ILE A 49 2.47 -6.38 10.42
CA ILE A 49 3.44 -5.73 11.32
C ILE A 49 4.76 -5.34 10.67
N VAL A 50 5.09 -5.91 9.52
CA VAL A 50 6.28 -5.55 8.75
C VAL A 50 6.06 -4.18 8.12
N ARG A 51 7.06 -3.31 8.19
CA ARG A 51 7.11 -2.06 7.44
C ARG A 51 8.21 -2.17 6.40
N TYR A 52 8.06 -1.46 5.31
CA TYR A 52 9.09 -1.39 4.28
C TYR A 52 9.70 0.00 4.27
N LEU A 53 11.01 0.05 4.21
CA LEU A 53 11.83 1.24 4.19
C LEU A 53 12.57 1.30 2.87
N GLN A 54 12.59 2.46 2.22
CA GLN A 54 13.32 2.65 0.97
C GLN A 54 14.14 3.94 1.04
N ASP A 55 15.40 3.85 0.61
CA ASP A 55 16.28 5.01 0.37
C ASP A 55 16.54 5.18 -1.13
N GLU A 56 17.49 6.05 -1.50
CA GLU A 56 17.86 6.26 -2.91
C GLU A 56 18.58 5.05 -3.54
N THR A 57 18.96 4.04 -2.75
CA THR A 57 19.79 2.93 -3.17
C THR A 57 19.06 1.60 -3.26
N ALA A 58 18.10 1.32 -2.37
CA ALA A 58 17.34 0.06 -2.30
C ALA A 58 16.17 0.14 -1.32
N GLY A 59 15.40 -0.95 -1.25
CA GLY A 59 14.39 -1.19 -0.22
C GLY A 59 14.79 -2.29 0.76
N ILE A 60 14.19 -2.30 1.97
CA ILE A 60 14.37 -3.34 2.97
C ILE A 60 13.14 -3.46 3.88
N ALA A 61 12.86 -4.67 4.36
CA ALA A 61 11.82 -4.89 5.35
C ALA A 61 12.32 -4.56 6.77
N LEU A 62 11.41 -4.05 7.61
CA LEU A 62 11.64 -3.79 9.03
C LEU A 62 10.70 -4.67 9.86
N TYR A 63 11.24 -5.47 10.76
CA TYR A 63 10.45 -6.32 11.64
C TYR A 63 10.75 -6.05 13.11
N PRO A 64 9.77 -5.55 13.90
CA PRO A 64 10.00 -5.18 15.30
C PRO A 64 9.96 -6.36 16.28
N GLY A 65 9.76 -7.61 15.83
CA GLY A 65 9.62 -8.78 16.67
C GLY A 65 8.24 -8.96 17.31
N GLY A 66 7.26 -8.18 16.88
CA GLY A 66 5.89 -8.14 17.36
C GLY A 66 5.25 -6.79 17.04
N ASP A 67 4.17 -6.43 17.71
CA ASP A 67 3.51 -5.14 17.52
C ASP A 67 4.44 -3.98 17.91
N TRP A 68 4.51 -2.93 17.06
CA TRP A 68 5.38 -1.77 17.24
C TRP A 68 5.14 -1.08 18.59
N ALA A 69 3.88 -0.81 18.92
CA ALA A 69 3.52 -0.12 20.16
C ALA A 69 3.77 -0.98 21.39
N GLN A 70 3.56 -2.30 21.31
CA GLN A 70 3.84 -3.22 22.42
C GLN A 70 5.33 -3.31 22.72
N ASN A 71 6.19 -3.12 21.71
CA ASN A 71 7.64 -3.04 21.87
C ASN A 71 8.13 -1.66 22.31
N GLY A 72 7.22 -0.69 22.45
CA GLY A 72 7.53 0.68 22.89
C GLY A 72 7.98 1.60 21.76
N TRP A 73 7.84 1.18 20.51
CA TRP A 73 8.15 1.98 19.31
C TRP A 73 6.90 2.67 18.77
N VAL A 74 7.08 3.78 18.08
CA VAL A 74 6.02 4.38 17.27
C VAL A 74 5.76 3.45 16.10
N ASP A 75 4.49 3.23 15.75
CA ASP A 75 4.11 2.50 14.54
C ASP A 75 4.39 3.38 13.30
N PRO A 76 5.39 3.05 12.46
CA PRO A 76 5.78 3.90 11.35
C PRO A 76 4.70 3.93 10.27
N GLN A 77 4.49 5.12 9.68
CA GLN A 77 3.50 5.35 8.64
C GLN A 77 4.16 5.73 7.32
N PRO A 78 3.49 5.51 6.17
CA PRO A 78 3.99 5.94 4.86
C PRO A 78 4.35 7.44 4.87
N GLY A 79 5.53 7.76 4.33
CA GLY A 79 6.07 9.11 4.34
C GLY A 79 6.80 9.52 5.63
N ASP A 80 6.91 8.63 6.62
CA ASP A 80 7.85 8.83 7.71
C ASP A 80 9.28 8.58 7.23
N GLU A 81 10.18 9.50 7.48
CA GLU A 81 11.61 9.24 7.41
C GLU A 81 12.03 8.59 8.73
N LEU A 82 12.50 7.37 8.67
CA LEU A 82 12.78 6.54 9.84
C LEU A 82 14.21 6.02 9.82
N THR A 83 14.84 6.03 10.99
CA THR A 83 16.09 5.31 11.24
C THR A 83 15.82 4.10 12.13
N MET A 84 16.45 2.96 11.79
CA MET A 84 16.42 1.76 12.61
C MET A 84 17.83 1.14 12.73
N THR A 85 18.21 0.79 13.95
CA THR A 85 19.45 0.05 14.25
C THR A 85 19.09 -1.28 14.87
N ALA A 86 19.40 -2.36 14.15
CA ALA A 86 19.15 -3.74 14.58
C ALA A 86 20.04 -4.73 13.83
N ALA A 87 20.01 -6.00 14.24
CA ALA A 87 20.63 -7.07 13.46
C ALA A 87 19.82 -7.39 12.19
N LEU A 88 20.49 -7.73 11.11
CA LEU A 88 19.84 -8.31 9.93
C LEU A 88 19.35 -9.71 10.25
N SER A 89 18.16 -10.04 9.79
CA SER A 89 17.56 -11.38 9.83
C SER A 89 16.99 -11.76 8.48
N GLU A 90 16.60 -13.01 8.32
CA GLU A 90 15.94 -13.51 7.12
C GLU A 90 14.73 -14.34 7.51
N TYR A 91 13.59 -14.07 6.89
CA TYR A 91 12.37 -14.84 7.09
C TYR A 91 11.84 -15.37 5.76
N ASN A 92 12.03 -16.68 5.49
CA ASN A 92 11.57 -17.33 4.26
C ASN A 92 12.07 -16.62 2.98
N GLY A 93 13.32 -16.19 2.97
CA GLY A 93 13.97 -15.46 1.89
C GLY A 93 13.97 -13.94 2.07
N LEU A 94 12.94 -13.36 2.67
CA LEU A 94 12.85 -11.91 2.88
C LEU A 94 13.93 -11.42 3.86
N LEU A 95 14.78 -10.50 3.42
CA LEU A 95 15.77 -9.87 4.29
C LEU A 95 15.12 -8.76 5.11
N GLU A 96 15.35 -8.80 6.44
CA GLU A 96 14.72 -7.87 7.40
C GLU A 96 15.77 -7.24 8.31
N VAL A 97 15.53 -5.99 8.73
CA VAL A 97 16.20 -5.36 9.87
C VAL A 97 15.37 -5.63 11.13
N GLY A 98 15.95 -6.31 12.10
CA GLY A 98 15.28 -6.83 13.30
C GLY A 98 14.98 -8.34 13.16
N PRO A 99 14.31 -8.98 14.17
CA PRO A 99 13.88 -8.39 15.45
C PRO A 99 14.97 -8.35 16.52
N GLU A 100 16.15 -8.96 16.24
CA GLU A 100 17.22 -9.08 17.22
C GLU A 100 18.02 -7.78 17.33
N ASP A 101 18.52 -7.50 18.54
CA ASP A 101 19.42 -6.38 18.82
C ASP A 101 18.91 -4.99 18.35
N ILE A 102 17.59 -4.76 18.43
CA ILE A 102 17.01 -3.44 18.15
C ILE A 102 17.48 -2.48 19.24
N THR A 103 18.27 -1.47 18.86
CA THR A 103 18.79 -0.46 19.79
C THR A 103 18.27 0.93 19.51
N ASP A 104 17.74 1.18 18.32
CA ASP A 104 17.13 2.45 17.93
C ASP A 104 16.03 2.23 16.90
N VAL A 105 14.91 2.94 17.06
CA VAL A 105 13.85 3.15 16.09
C VAL A 105 13.36 4.58 16.28
N THR A 106 13.74 5.46 15.37
CA THR A 106 13.45 6.88 15.48
C THR A 106 12.83 7.42 14.19
N VAL A 107 11.64 8.01 14.28
CA VAL A 107 11.04 8.80 13.21
C VAL A 107 11.71 10.18 13.21
N LEU A 108 12.38 10.53 12.12
CA LEU A 108 13.12 11.78 11.95
C LEU A 108 12.23 12.90 11.44
N SER A 109 11.33 12.60 10.51
CA SER A 109 10.34 13.52 9.95
C SER A 109 9.14 12.73 9.43
N SER A 110 8.01 13.40 9.16
CA SER A 110 6.77 12.79 8.66
C SER A 110 6.19 13.62 7.52
N GLY A 111 5.36 12.98 6.67
CA GLY A 111 4.71 13.63 5.55
C GLY A 111 5.66 13.90 4.37
N ASN A 112 6.74 13.11 4.26
CA ASN A 112 7.63 13.15 3.11
C ASN A 112 6.93 12.48 1.92
N GLU A 113 7.31 12.88 0.71
CA GLU A 113 6.90 12.21 -0.51
C GLU A 113 7.43 10.77 -0.53
N LEU A 114 6.62 9.84 -1.02
CA LEU A 114 7.07 8.46 -1.21
C LEU A 114 8.07 8.39 -2.36
N PRO A 115 9.00 7.42 -2.35
CA PRO A 115 9.84 7.15 -3.50
C PRO A 115 8.99 6.88 -4.75
N GLU A 116 9.42 7.41 -5.89
CA GLU A 116 8.76 7.14 -7.17
C GLU A 116 8.82 5.64 -7.50
N PRO A 117 7.69 4.98 -7.82
CA PRO A 117 7.70 3.57 -8.16
C PRO A 117 8.51 3.29 -9.42
N GLN A 118 9.43 2.33 -9.36
CA GLN A 118 10.16 1.90 -10.55
C GLN A 118 9.24 1.09 -11.46
N THR A 119 9.15 1.45 -12.75
CA THR A 119 8.43 0.65 -13.75
C THR A 119 9.21 -0.61 -14.08
N VAL A 120 8.59 -1.77 -13.89
CA VAL A 120 9.19 -3.09 -14.10
C VAL A 120 8.20 -4.05 -14.78
N SER A 121 8.70 -5.11 -15.42
CA SER A 121 7.86 -6.25 -15.82
C SER A 121 7.69 -7.24 -14.66
N ALA A 122 6.68 -8.11 -14.72
CA ALA A 122 6.47 -9.13 -13.69
C ALA A 122 7.65 -10.12 -13.59
N SER A 123 8.36 -10.39 -14.68
CA SER A 123 9.54 -11.25 -14.74
C SER A 123 10.81 -10.61 -14.13
N GLU A 124 10.82 -9.30 -13.91
CA GLU A 124 11.91 -8.59 -13.26
C GLU A 124 11.81 -8.55 -11.74
N LEU A 125 10.72 -9.07 -11.15
CA LEU A 125 10.61 -9.19 -9.70
C LEU A 125 11.68 -10.15 -9.18
N ASN A 126 12.69 -9.63 -8.49
CA ASN A 126 13.84 -10.38 -8.03
C ASN A 126 14.48 -9.71 -6.80
N GLU A 127 15.56 -10.32 -6.30
CA GLU A 127 16.31 -9.88 -5.12
C GLU A 127 16.75 -8.41 -5.15
N SER A 128 17.08 -7.87 -6.33
CA SER A 128 17.54 -6.48 -6.42
C SER A 128 16.44 -5.44 -6.22
N LEU A 129 15.19 -5.86 -6.33
CA LEU A 129 14.00 -5.01 -6.13
C LEU A 129 13.29 -5.28 -4.81
N GLU A 130 13.72 -6.30 -4.05
CA GLU A 130 13.07 -6.66 -2.79
C GLU A 130 13.05 -5.46 -1.82
N GLY A 131 11.88 -5.16 -1.30
CA GLY A 131 11.63 -4.02 -0.42
C GLY A 131 11.31 -2.72 -1.14
N GLU A 132 11.47 -2.64 -2.46
CA GLU A 132 11.20 -1.44 -3.24
C GLU A 132 9.75 -1.35 -3.70
N LEU A 133 9.28 -0.12 -3.83
CA LEU A 133 8.01 0.23 -4.44
C LEU A 133 8.17 0.18 -5.97
N VAL A 134 7.32 -0.61 -6.63
CA VAL A 134 7.35 -0.79 -8.08
C VAL A 134 5.99 -0.57 -8.71
N PHE A 135 6.01 -0.41 -10.04
CA PHE A 135 4.86 -0.24 -10.91
C PHE A 135 4.91 -1.25 -12.05
N ILE A 136 3.82 -2.00 -12.27
CA ILE A 136 3.65 -2.96 -13.37
C ILE A 136 2.44 -2.54 -14.20
N GLU A 137 2.67 -2.26 -15.47
CA GLU A 137 1.63 -1.86 -16.41
C GLU A 137 0.77 -3.05 -16.88
N SER A 138 -0.52 -2.78 -17.10
CA SER A 138 -1.41 -3.65 -17.90
C SER A 138 -1.52 -5.08 -17.41
N ALA A 139 -1.66 -5.27 -16.11
CA ALA A 139 -1.84 -6.58 -15.51
C ALA A 139 -3.31 -7.04 -15.61
N VAL A 140 -3.52 -8.31 -15.92
CA VAL A 140 -4.83 -8.96 -15.94
C VAL A 140 -4.81 -10.15 -14.99
N PHE A 141 -5.70 -10.17 -14.02
CA PHE A 141 -5.80 -11.26 -13.06
C PHE A 141 -6.45 -12.52 -13.66
N THR A 142 -5.87 -13.69 -13.40
CA THR A 142 -6.39 -14.98 -13.89
C THR A 142 -7.80 -15.26 -13.40
N ASN A 143 -8.12 -14.86 -12.17
CA ASN A 143 -9.41 -15.08 -11.51
C ASN A 143 -10.13 -13.73 -11.24
N GLY A 144 -10.02 -12.76 -12.14
CA GLY A 144 -10.74 -11.50 -12.03
C GLY A 144 -12.25 -11.72 -11.81
N GLY A 145 -12.87 -10.84 -11.04
CA GLY A 145 -14.27 -10.96 -10.62
C GLY A 145 -14.52 -11.84 -9.38
N THR A 146 -13.49 -12.45 -8.79
CA THR A 146 -13.62 -13.19 -7.53
C THR A 146 -13.36 -12.30 -6.31
N VAL A 147 -13.94 -12.66 -5.17
CA VAL A 147 -13.70 -11.93 -3.92
C VAL A 147 -12.28 -12.18 -3.42
N ILE A 148 -11.58 -11.10 -3.07
CA ILE A 148 -10.24 -11.14 -2.49
C ILE A 148 -10.31 -11.70 -1.06
N THR A 149 -9.50 -12.72 -0.78
CA THR A 149 -9.36 -13.30 0.55
C THR A 149 -7.99 -12.98 1.13
N GLY A 150 -7.95 -12.77 2.44
CA GLY A 150 -6.69 -12.50 3.14
C GLY A 150 -5.77 -13.72 3.20
N ASN A 151 -4.47 -13.47 3.35
CA ASN A 151 -3.39 -14.45 3.32
C ASN A 151 -3.45 -15.36 2.09
N SER A 152 -3.71 -14.75 0.94
CA SER A 152 -3.88 -15.45 -0.34
C SER A 152 -3.08 -14.80 -1.46
N THR A 153 -2.70 -15.62 -2.43
CA THR A 153 -2.04 -15.18 -3.66
C THR A 153 -3.04 -15.12 -4.82
N PHE A 154 -2.87 -14.14 -5.69
CA PHE A 154 -3.64 -13.98 -6.92
C PHE A 154 -2.66 -13.82 -8.07
N SER A 155 -2.79 -14.71 -9.07
CA SER A 155 -1.94 -14.70 -10.26
C SER A 155 -2.45 -13.66 -11.25
N PHE A 156 -1.53 -12.98 -11.89
CA PHE A 156 -1.79 -12.06 -13.00
C PHE A 156 -0.81 -12.31 -14.15
N ASN A 157 -1.17 -11.86 -15.34
CA ASN A 157 -0.27 -11.76 -16.48
C ASN A 157 -0.20 -10.30 -16.91
N ALA A 158 1.01 -9.77 -17.08
CA ALA A 158 1.25 -8.42 -17.56
C ALA A 158 2.15 -8.50 -18.80
N ASN A 159 1.62 -8.13 -19.97
CA ASN A 159 2.37 -8.10 -21.24
C ASN A 159 3.04 -9.43 -21.63
N GLY A 160 2.50 -10.57 -21.15
CA GLY A 160 3.02 -11.92 -21.41
C GLY A 160 3.86 -12.50 -20.27
N ASP A 161 4.19 -11.72 -19.25
CA ASP A 161 4.92 -12.17 -18.06
C ASP A 161 3.94 -12.50 -16.92
N ASP A 162 4.13 -13.65 -16.31
CA ASP A 162 3.33 -14.09 -15.17
C ASP A 162 3.89 -13.53 -13.85
N GLY A 163 3.00 -13.07 -12.99
CA GLY A 163 3.33 -12.60 -11.65
C GLY A 163 2.26 -12.99 -10.64
N ILE A 164 2.54 -12.73 -9.37
CA ILE A 164 1.59 -12.91 -8.28
C ILE A 164 1.57 -11.67 -7.38
N ILE A 165 0.37 -11.33 -6.92
CA ILE A 165 0.23 -10.50 -5.72
C ILE A 165 -0.05 -11.39 -4.52
N TYR A 166 0.39 -10.96 -3.34
CA TYR A 166 -0.03 -11.56 -2.08
C TYR A 166 -0.76 -10.53 -1.23
N VAL A 167 -1.99 -10.84 -0.85
CA VAL A 167 -2.83 -9.95 -0.04
C VAL A 167 -2.84 -10.46 1.39
N ARG A 168 -2.38 -9.64 2.34
CA ARG A 168 -2.40 -9.98 3.76
C ARG A 168 -3.80 -9.89 4.34
N ASN A 169 -4.02 -10.57 5.47
CA ASN A 169 -5.35 -10.64 6.11
C ASN A 169 -5.85 -9.27 6.61
N ASP A 170 -4.93 -8.38 6.96
CA ASP A 170 -5.24 -7.04 7.48
C ASP A 170 -5.38 -5.98 6.38
N ASN A 171 -5.16 -6.36 5.11
CA ASN A 171 -5.24 -5.47 3.97
C ASN A 171 -6.70 -5.10 3.66
N GLU A 172 -6.96 -3.84 3.37
CA GLU A 172 -8.29 -3.33 3.03
C GLU A 172 -8.89 -3.90 1.73
N LEU A 173 -8.06 -4.49 0.87
CA LEU A 173 -8.51 -5.24 -0.30
C LEU A 173 -9.33 -6.49 0.06
N VAL A 174 -9.22 -7.01 1.29
CA VAL A 174 -9.92 -8.22 1.72
C VAL A 174 -11.43 -7.99 1.75
N GLY A 175 -12.16 -8.84 1.03
CA GLY A 175 -13.60 -8.74 0.87
C GLY A 175 -14.03 -7.98 -0.38
N GLN A 176 -13.13 -7.29 -1.05
CA GLN A 176 -13.40 -6.62 -2.33
C GLN A 176 -13.36 -7.59 -3.50
N VAL A 177 -13.81 -7.16 -4.66
CA VAL A 177 -13.79 -7.94 -5.90
C VAL A 177 -12.48 -7.67 -6.63
N LEU A 178 -11.75 -8.73 -6.93
CA LEU A 178 -10.54 -8.66 -7.75
C LEU A 178 -10.88 -8.13 -9.15
N PRO A 179 -10.20 -7.11 -9.66
CA PRO A 179 -10.51 -6.55 -10.97
C PRO A 179 -10.55 -7.60 -12.07
N ALA A 180 -11.60 -7.58 -12.89
CA ALA A 180 -11.75 -8.50 -14.03
C ALA A 180 -11.11 -7.95 -15.32
N GLY A 181 -10.94 -6.64 -15.40
CA GLY A 181 -10.26 -5.94 -16.50
C GLY A 181 -8.77 -5.77 -16.27
N GLU A 182 -8.14 -5.05 -17.18
CA GLU A 182 -6.74 -4.67 -17.10
C GLU A 182 -6.54 -3.59 -16.04
N VAL A 183 -5.50 -3.73 -15.23
CA VAL A 183 -5.13 -2.77 -14.18
C VAL A 183 -3.64 -2.43 -14.24
N ASN A 184 -3.30 -1.25 -13.82
CA ASN A 184 -1.95 -0.90 -13.41
C ASN A 184 -1.76 -1.31 -11.96
N LEU A 185 -0.68 -2.06 -11.68
CA LEU A 185 -0.37 -2.55 -10.35
C LEU A 185 0.78 -1.76 -9.74
N TYR A 186 0.55 -1.27 -8.54
CA TYR A 186 1.60 -0.78 -7.66
C TYR A 186 1.79 -1.76 -6.50
N GLY A 187 2.90 -1.67 -5.81
CA GLY A 187 3.14 -2.47 -4.62
C GLY A 187 4.60 -2.60 -4.28
N ILE A 188 4.86 -3.28 -3.19
CA ILE A 188 6.22 -3.53 -2.70
C ILE A 188 6.63 -4.94 -3.10
N VAL A 189 7.83 -5.07 -3.66
CA VAL A 189 8.40 -6.39 -3.96
C VAL A 189 8.79 -7.06 -2.65
N SER A 190 8.32 -8.29 -2.46
CA SER A 190 8.63 -9.09 -1.28
C SER A 190 8.96 -10.51 -1.72
N GLN A 191 9.57 -11.27 -0.83
CA GLN A 191 9.92 -12.66 -1.06
C GLN A 191 9.27 -13.58 -0.04
N PHE A 192 8.81 -14.76 -0.50
CA PHE A 192 8.42 -15.85 0.38
C PHE A 192 8.80 -17.18 -0.27
N THR A 193 9.84 -17.82 0.23
CA THR A 193 10.36 -19.08 -0.28
C THR A 193 10.89 -19.95 0.85
N PHE A 194 10.80 -21.27 0.70
CA PHE A 194 11.44 -22.23 1.61
C PHE A 194 12.78 -22.75 1.07
N ASP A 195 13.09 -22.43 -0.18
CA ASP A 195 14.28 -22.93 -0.89
C ASP A 195 15.44 -21.93 -0.90
N GLY A 196 15.23 -20.71 -0.33
CA GLY A 196 16.24 -19.65 -0.24
C GLY A 196 16.47 -18.90 -1.56
N PHE A 197 15.66 -19.14 -2.60
CA PHE A 197 15.69 -18.39 -3.86
C PHE A 197 14.33 -18.42 -4.55
N GLY A 198 14.05 -17.39 -5.38
CA GLY A 198 12.73 -17.22 -6.02
C GLY A 198 11.63 -16.87 -5.02
N GLY A 199 10.38 -17.04 -5.40
CA GLY A 199 9.23 -16.74 -4.54
C GLY A 199 8.92 -15.25 -4.40
N TYR A 200 9.37 -14.43 -5.38
CA TYR A 200 9.07 -13.00 -5.39
C TYR A 200 7.61 -12.77 -5.72
N GLN A 201 7.03 -11.82 -5.02
CA GLN A 201 5.63 -11.44 -5.10
C GLN A 201 5.48 -9.94 -4.90
N LEU A 202 4.41 -9.37 -5.45
CA LEU A 202 4.04 -7.99 -5.21
C LEU A 202 3.08 -7.93 -4.02
N LEU A 203 3.29 -7.00 -3.10
CA LEU A 203 2.40 -6.71 -2.00
C LEU A 203 1.68 -5.37 -2.28
N PRO A 204 0.41 -5.39 -2.72
CA PRO A 204 -0.38 -4.16 -2.81
C PRO A 204 -0.57 -3.58 -1.41
N ARG A 205 -0.39 -2.27 -1.26
CA ARG A 205 -0.53 -1.58 0.02
C ARG A 205 -2.00 -1.34 0.37
N GLY A 206 -2.83 -1.11 -0.66
CA GLY A 206 -4.25 -0.86 -0.51
C GLY A 206 -4.94 -0.75 -1.86
N ASN A 207 -6.12 -0.14 -1.86
CA ASN A 207 -6.95 0.04 -3.06
C ASN A 207 -6.27 0.87 -4.15
N GLU A 208 -5.49 1.85 -3.75
CA GLU A 208 -4.75 2.74 -4.64
C GLU A 208 -3.69 2.02 -5.48
N ASP A 209 -3.33 0.79 -5.12
CA ASP A 209 -2.33 0.01 -5.82
C ASP A 209 -2.89 -0.87 -6.96
N LEU A 210 -4.23 -0.96 -7.11
CA LEU A 210 -4.91 -1.66 -8.19
C LEU A 210 -5.72 -0.66 -9.05
N VAL A 211 -5.06 0.03 -9.98
CA VAL A 211 -5.65 1.11 -10.77
C VAL A 211 -6.17 0.57 -12.11
N PRO A 212 -7.49 0.53 -12.37
CA PRO A 212 -8.03 0.13 -13.67
C PRO A 212 -7.45 0.97 -14.81
N THR A 213 -7.12 0.32 -15.95
CA THR A 213 -6.61 1.01 -17.15
C THR A 213 -7.71 1.34 -18.16
N SER A 214 -8.86 0.69 -18.04
CA SER A 214 -10.02 0.95 -18.87
C SER A 214 -10.85 2.08 -18.30
N ALA A 215 -11.36 2.95 -19.15
CA ALA A 215 -12.38 3.92 -18.77
C ALA A 215 -13.57 3.20 -18.15
N ILE A 216 -14.02 3.67 -16.99
CA ILE A 216 -15.20 3.12 -16.34
C ILE A 216 -16.45 3.43 -17.18
N ASN A 217 -17.27 2.43 -17.45
CA ASN A 217 -18.51 2.62 -18.19
C ASN A 217 -19.69 2.04 -17.42
N LEU A 218 -20.87 2.67 -17.58
CA LEU A 218 -22.12 2.06 -17.11
C LEU A 218 -22.40 0.80 -17.92
N SER A 219 -22.45 -0.35 -17.25
CA SER A 219 -22.75 -1.65 -17.88
C SER A 219 -24.24 -1.98 -17.90
N ALA A 220 -25.07 -1.22 -17.16
CA ALA A 220 -26.49 -1.35 -17.10
C ALA A 220 -27.18 0.00 -16.94
N GLN A 221 -28.50 0.01 -17.20
CA GLN A 221 -29.32 1.20 -16.95
C GLN A 221 -29.39 1.51 -15.44
N VAL A 222 -29.48 2.79 -15.09
CA VAL A 222 -29.73 3.23 -13.72
C VAL A 222 -31.18 2.92 -13.34
N ASP A 223 -31.36 2.18 -12.26
CA ASP A 223 -32.67 1.76 -11.75
C ASP A 223 -33.03 2.50 -10.45
N GLN A 224 -34.33 2.69 -10.26
CA GLN A 224 -34.94 3.26 -9.06
C GLN A 224 -35.63 2.14 -8.30
N ILE A 225 -35.19 1.81 -7.10
CA ILE A 225 -35.76 0.75 -6.25
C ILE A 225 -36.14 1.29 -4.86
N ASN A 226 -36.80 0.49 -4.06
CA ASN A 226 -37.20 0.81 -2.68
C ASN A 226 -37.93 2.16 -2.52
N ILE A 227 -38.82 2.49 -3.50
CA ILE A 227 -39.50 3.78 -3.57
C ILE A 227 -40.47 3.95 -2.40
N THR A 228 -40.32 5.04 -1.67
CA THR A 228 -41.18 5.49 -0.58
C THR A 228 -41.75 6.88 -0.86
N THR A 229 -42.50 7.44 0.06
CA THR A 229 -43.01 8.83 -0.06
C THR A 229 -41.91 9.89 0.12
N THR A 230 -40.79 9.53 0.73
CA THR A 230 -39.71 10.47 1.12
C THR A 230 -38.32 10.00 0.72
N GLY A 231 -38.25 8.98 -0.15
CA GLY A 231 -36.93 8.47 -0.57
C GLY A 231 -37.01 7.30 -1.54
N PHE A 232 -35.89 6.94 -2.13
CA PHE A 232 -35.69 5.78 -2.98
C PHE A 232 -34.19 5.48 -3.07
N ASP A 233 -33.84 4.30 -3.55
CA ASP A 233 -32.46 3.95 -3.85
C ASP A 233 -32.23 4.06 -5.36
N LEU A 234 -31.09 4.59 -5.75
CA LEU A 234 -30.55 4.49 -7.10
C LEU A 234 -29.55 3.35 -7.15
N THR A 235 -29.68 2.49 -8.16
CA THR A 235 -28.74 1.40 -8.41
C THR A 235 -28.27 1.42 -9.84
N TRP A 236 -26.98 1.09 -10.03
CA TRP A 236 -26.38 0.97 -11.36
C TRP A 236 -25.20 0.00 -11.30
N ASN A 237 -24.68 -0.40 -12.45
CA ASN A 237 -23.54 -1.28 -12.56
C ASN A 237 -22.48 -0.66 -13.45
N THR A 238 -21.23 -0.92 -13.15
CA THR A 238 -20.08 -0.56 -13.98
C THR A 238 -19.35 -1.81 -14.47
N ASP A 239 -18.52 -1.64 -15.50
CA ASP A 239 -17.69 -2.71 -16.08
C ASP A 239 -16.37 -2.90 -15.35
N VAL A 240 -15.92 -1.90 -14.61
CA VAL A 240 -14.76 -1.95 -13.70
C VAL A 240 -15.15 -1.44 -12.32
N LEU A 241 -14.37 -1.79 -11.30
CA LEU A 241 -14.59 -1.31 -9.94
C LEU A 241 -14.48 0.21 -9.89
N GLY A 242 -15.45 0.86 -9.27
CA GLY A 242 -15.48 2.30 -9.05
C GLY A 242 -16.21 2.64 -7.76
N ASP A 243 -16.06 3.86 -7.30
CA ASP A 243 -16.85 4.42 -6.20
C ASP A 243 -18.29 4.72 -6.62
N SER A 244 -19.11 5.19 -5.68
CA SER A 244 -20.51 5.47 -5.92
C SER A 244 -20.83 6.92 -5.53
N HIS A 245 -21.12 7.77 -6.50
CA HIS A 245 -21.57 9.15 -6.27
C HIS A 245 -22.97 9.36 -6.83
N VAL A 246 -23.79 10.10 -6.11
CA VAL A 246 -25.06 10.64 -6.61
C VAL A 246 -25.12 12.12 -6.33
N GLU A 247 -25.16 12.91 -7.39
CA GLU A 247 -25.52 14.32 -7.32
C GLU A 247 -27.01 14.47 -7.59
N TYR A 248 -27.73 15.26 -6.78
CA TYR A 248 -29.15 15.45 -6.97
C TYR A 248 -29.65 16.85 -6.53
N GLY A 249 -30.84 17.24 -6.95
CA GLY A 249 -31.38 18.54 -6.60
C GLY A 249 -32.76 18.80 -7.22
N LEU A 250 -33.33 19.95 -6.92
CA LEU A 250 -34.65 20.39 -7.45
C LEU A 250 -34.55 20.96 -8.87
N THR A 251 -33.34 21.19 -9.36
CA THR A 251 -33.07 21.70 -10.70
C THR A 251 -31.93 20.86 -11.34
N THR A 252 -31.72 21.06 -12.62
CA THR A 252 -30.60 20.40 -13.37
C THR A 252 -29.23 20.87 -12.95
N GLU A 253 -29.11 21.88 -12.11
CA GLU A 253 -27.82 22.31 -11.51
C GLU A 253 -27.45 21.45 -10.28
N LEU A 254 -28.40 20.56 -9.86
CA LEU A 254 -28.20 19.62 -8.75
C LEU A 254 -27.93 20.37 -7.43
N GLY A 255 -26.86 20.14 -6.73
CA GLY A 255 -26.43 20.93 -5.57
C GLY A 255 -26.40 20.16 -4.24
N MET A 256 -26.82 18.90 -4.25
CA MET A 256 -26.64 17.93 -3.14
C MET A 256 -25.88 16.76 -3.68
N GLU A 257 -25.05 16.15 -2.83
CA GLU A 257 -24.20 15.02 -3.20
C GLU A 257 -24.18 13.97 -2.08
N ILE A 258 -24.13 12.71 -2.46
CA ILE A 258 -23.85 11.57 -1.58
C ILE A 258 -22.74 10.75 -2.22
N VAL A 259 -21.71 10.42 -1.44
CA VAL A 259 -20.53 9.68 -1.89
C VAL A 259 -20.35 8.46 -1.02
N ASP A 260 -20.04 7.32 -1.66
CA ASP A 260 -19.53 6.11 -1.03
C ASP A 260 -18.26 5.72 -1.79
N ASP A 261 -17.09 5.87 -1.15
CA ASP A 261 -15.78 5.63 -1.72
C ASP A 261 -15.45 4.13 -1.87
N THR A 262 -16.39 3.24 -1.50
CA THR A 262 -16.20 1.79 -1.64
C THR A 262 -16.16 1.41 -3.12
N GLN A 263 -15.08 0.74 -3.52
CA GLN A 263 -14.89 0.31 -4.91
C GLN A 263 -15.70 -0.95 -5.20
N VAL A 264 -16.76 -0.82 -6.01
CA VAL A 264 -17.70 -1.91 -6.33
C VAL A 264 -18.03 -1.95 -7.84
N LEU A 265 -18.65 -3.03 -8.29
CA LEU A 265 -19.25 -3.15 -9.64
C LEU A 265 -20.77 -2.91 -9.61
N GLU A 266 -21.41 -3.22 -8.48
CA GLU A 266 -22.84 -3.02 -8.25
C GLU A 266 -23.00 -1.88 -7.25
N HIS A 267 -23.51 -0.76 -7.71
CA HIS A 267 -23.63 0.49 -6.96
C HIS A 267 -25.04 0.66 -6.41
N ALA A 268 -25.18 1.19 -5.20
CA ALA A 268 -26.45 1.52 -4.59
C ALA A 268 -26.31 2.71 -3.64
N ILE A 269 -27.04 3.80 -3.90
CA ILE A 269 -27.10 4.96 -3.02
C ILE A 269 -28.55 5.24 -2.65
N ALA A 270 -28.83 5.31 -1.35
CA ALA A 270 -30.15 5.66 -0.81
C ALA A 270 -30.31 7.18 -0.72
N LEU A 271 -31.34 7.70 -1.36
CA LEU A 271 -31.81 9.09 -1.20
C LEU A 271 -32.94 9.12 -0.19
N SER A 272 -32.78 9.83 0.91
CA SER A 272 -33.76 9.95 1.99
C SER A 272 -34.14 11.43 2.26
N ASP A 273 -35.16 11.63 3.07
CA ASP A 273 -35.63 12.97 3.49
C ASP A 273 -36.07 13.88 2.33
N LEU A 274 -36.49 13.28 1.24
CA LEU A 274 -37.01 14.01 0.07
C LEU A 274 -38.41 14.54 0.35
N ALA A 275 -38.72 15.69 -0.24
CA ALA A 275 -40.05 16.28 -0.14
C ALA A 275 -41.08 15.45 -0.95
N PRO A 276 -42.21 15.01 -0.34
CA PRO A 276 -43.21 14.23 -1.05
C PRO A 276 -43.82 14.97 -2.25
N GLY A 277 -44.06 14.24 -3.34
CA GLY A 277 -44.68 14.80 -4.56
C GLY A 277 -43.79 15.80 -5.29
N THR A 278 -42.51 15.81 -5.06
CA THR A 278 -41.56 16.75 -5.64
C THR A 278 -40.65 16.00 -6.66
N ILE A 279 -40.38 16.65 -7.79
CA ILE A 279 -39.46 16.12 -8.80
C ILE A 279 -38.05 16.49 -8.40
N TYR A 280 -37.18 15.48 -8.39
CA TYR A 280 -35.73 15.65 -8.23
C TYR A 280 -35.02 15.24 -9.50
N TYR A 281 -33.98 15.97 -9.86
CA TYR A 281 -33.02 15.61 -10.87
C TYR A 281 -31.86 14.90 -10.16
N ALA A 282 -31.36 13.82 -10.73
CA ALA A 282 -30.21 13.08 -10.19
C ALA A 282 -29.27 12.68 -11.30
N ARG A 283 -27.99 12.59 -10.97
CA ARG A 283 -26.91 12.06 -11.79
C ARG A 283 -26.12 11.07 -10.94
N VAL A 284 -25.92 9.87 -11.45
CA VAL A 284 -24.99 8.90 -10.87
C VAL A 284 -23.63 9.09 -11.51
N ILE A 285 -22.57 8.89 -10.74
CA ILE A 285 -21.18 8.98 -11.19
C ILE A 285 -20.45 7.83 -10.49
N SER A 286 -19.52 7.20 -11.19
CA SER A 286 -18.54 6.28 -10.60
C SER A 286 -17.18 6.66 -11.10
N ILE A 287 -16.19 6.62 -10.21
CA ILE A 287 -14.81 6.99 -10.47
C ILE A 287 -13.92 5.76 -10.23
N ALA A 288 -13.07 5.45 -11.20
CA ALA A 288 -12.05 4.43 -11.12
C ALA A 288 -10.70 5.05 -11.49
N GLY A 289 -9.86 5.31 -10.49
CA GLY A 289 -8.62 6.05 -10.69
C GLY A 289 -8.88 7.49 -11.17
N GLU A 290 -8.39 7.84 -12.36
CA GLU A 290 -8.62 9.17 -12.98
C GLU A 290 -9.87 9.22 -13.88
N ASP A 291 -10.53 8.07 -14.13
CA ASP A 291 -11.68 7.96 -15.03
C ASP A 291 -13.00 8.04 -14.27
N SER A 292 -14.03 8.57 -14.94
CA SER A 292 -15.40 8.68 -14.41
C SER A 292 -16.43 8.40 -15.49
N THR A 293 -17.58 7.85 -15.08
CA THR A 293 -18.75 7.62 -15.94
C THR A 293 -19.95 8.45 -15.56
#